data_3928d21c9be94617a289eecc226373e7
#
_entry.id   3928d21c9be94617a289eecc226373e7
#
_cell.length_a   1.000
_cell.length_b   1.000
_cell.length_c   1.000
_cell.angle_alpha   90.00
_cell.angle_beta   90.00
_cell.angle_gamma   90.00
#
_symmetry.space_group_name_H-M   'P 1'
#
loop_
_entity.id
_entity.type
_entity.pdbx_description
1 polymer ?
#
loop_
_entity_poly.entity_id
_entity_poly.type
_entity_poly.pdbx_seq_one_letter_code
_entity_poly.pdbx_strand_id
1 'polypeptide(L)'
;MKKNICIEKMRLVEKLGVHFENKEQLAPVASRMLSYIILTGKKGVTFEDMVTNLSASKSTISTHLNHLLDLKKIVYFTKTGDRKKYFVINKDAIIQNINKMITEWQEERELHIEIKNYKEIINLQKIDNEEEKFDLNFHSDFINFIDEASASIEKLRTKITGNHFDL
;
A
#
# COMPACT_ATOMS: atom_id res chain seq x y z
N MET A 1 -0.46 31.11 10.81
CA MET A 1 0.20 30.04 10.05
C MET A 1 0.11 28.67 10.74
N LYS A 2 0.57 28.44 11.97
CA LYS A 2 0.50 27.13 12.66
C LYS A 2 -0.90 26.55 12.81
N LYS A 3 -1.93 27.36 13.14
CA LYS A 3 -3.33 26.91 13.30
C LYS A 3 -3.91 26.35 11.98
N ASN A 4 -3.56 26.96 10.85
CA ASN A 4 -4.02 26.51 9.53
C ASN A 4 -3.41 25.15 9.13
N ILE A 5 -2.14 24.92 9.47
CA ILE A 5 -1.45 23.64 9.23
C ILE A 5 -2.08 22.49 10.05
N CYS A 6 -2.49 22.78 11.30
CA CYS A 6 -3.13 21.77 12.15
C CYS A 6 -4.52 21.37 11.59
N ILE A 7 -5.32 22.34 11.14
CA ILE A 7 -6.63 22.11 10.53
C ILE A 7 -6.45 21.29 9.23
N GLU A 8 -5.51 21.64 8.40
CA GLU A 8 -5.21 20.92 7.16
C GLU A 8 -4.74 19.49 7.42
N LYS A 9 -3.89 19.27 8.43
CA LYS A 9 -3.49 17.93 8.84
C LYS A 9 -4.71 17.08 9.21
N MET A 10 -5.64 17.59 10.01
CA MET A 10 -6.84 16.84 10.42
C MET A 10 -7.79 16.57 9.26
N ARG A 11 -7.93 17.50 8.32
CA ARG A 11 -8.67 17.29 7.08
C ARG A 11 -8.06 16.13 6.26
N LEU A 12 -6.73 16.06 6.17
CA LEU A 12 -6.03 14.98 5.48
C LEU A 12 -6.12 13.66 6.25
N VAL A 13 -6.13 13.67 7.59
CA VAL A 13 -6.38 12.48 8.42
C VAL A 13 -7.72 11.86 8.06
N GLU A 14 -8.79 12.64 7.96
CA GLU A 14 -10.12 12.16 7.57
C GLU A 14 -10.12 11.59 6.15
N LYS A 15 -9.58 12.34 5.17
CA LYS A 15 -9.54 11.91 3.77
C LYS A 15 -8.76 10.60 3.58
N LEU A 16 -7.59 10.50 4.20
CA LEU A 16 -6.74 9.33 4.13
C LEU A 16 -7.34 8.17 4.95
N GLY A 17 -8.03 8.47 6.06
CA GLY A 17 -8.77 7.51 6.86
C GLY A 17 -9.83 6.79 6.03
N VAL A 18 -10.70 7.52 5.36
CA VAL A 18 -11.71 6.95 4.45
C VAL A 18 -11.07 6.09 3.34
N HIS A 19 -9.92 6.51 2.81
CA HIS A 19 -9.19 5.70 1.82
C HIS A 19 -8.76 4.34 2.39
N PHE A 20 -8.21 4.30 3.60
CA PHE A 20 -7.79 3.04 4.24
C PHE A 20 -8.96 2.18 4.68
N GLU A 21 -10.09 2.77 5.11
CA GLU A 21 -11.33 2.02 5.37
C GLU A 21 -11.74 1.23 4.13
N ASN A 22 -11.78 1.87 2.97
CA ASN A 22 -12.21 1.25 1.72
C ASN A 22 -11.19 0.26 1.15
N LYS A 23 -9.90 0.61 1.19
CA LYS A 23 -8.84 -0.18 0.55
C LYS A 23 -8.40 -1.37 1.39
N GLU A 24 -8.33 -1.20 2.71
CA GLU A 24 -7.72 -2.17 3.62
C GLU A 24 -8.71 -2.76 4.62
N GLN A 25 -9.98 -2.40 4.52
CA GLN A 25 -11.06 -2.90 5.41
C GLN A 25 -10.78 -2.64 6.91
N LEU A 26 -10.02 -1.58 7.21
CA LEU A 26 -9.71 -1.19 8.58
C LEU A 26 -10.92 -0.50 9.23
N ALA A 27 -11.07 -0.69 10.54
CA ALA A 27 -12.06 0.06 11.31
C ALA A 27 -11.80 1.58 11.22
N PRO A 28 -12.85 2.43 11.23
CA PRO A 28 -12.72 3.88 11.06
C PRO A 28 -11.68 4.55 11.96
N VAL A 29 -11.64 4.18 13.25
CA VAL A 29 -10.65 4.74 14.19
C VAL A 29 -9.23 4.26 13.86
N ALA A 30 -9.04 2.98 13.53
CA ALA A 30 -7.73 2.44 13.12
C ALA A 30 -7.20 3.16 11.88
N SER A 31 -8.06 3.40 10.88
CA SER A 31 -7.73 4.11 9.65
C SER A 31 -7.27 5.56 9.93
N ARG A 32 -7.95 6.27 10.83
CA ARG A 32 -7.56 7.63 11.23
C ARG A 32 -6.27 7.63 12.04
N MET A 33 -6.06 6.65 12.91
CA MET A 33 -4.79 6.49 13.63
C MET A 33 -3.62 6.27 12.67
N LEU A 34 -3.76 5.36 11.71
CA LEU A 34 -2.76 5.10 10.68
C LEU A 34 -2.44 6.37 9.88
N SER A 35 -3.49 7.09 9.46
CA SER A 35 -3.37 8.35 8.73
C SER A 35 -2.65 9.43 9.55
N TYR A 36 -2.98 9.54 10.82
CA TYR A 36 -2.35 10.51 11.73
C TYR A 36 -0.86 10.21 11.95
N ILE A 37 -0.50 8.92 12.06
CA ILE A 37 0.88 8.46 12.16
C ILE A 37 1.65 8.80 10.88
N ILE A 38 1.10 8.50 9.69
CA ILE A 38 1.69 8.85 8.39
C ILE A 38 1.97 10.35 8.30
N LEU A 39 0.97 11.18 8.59
CA LEU A 39 1.08 12.64 8.50
C LEU A 39 1.93 13.29 9.61
N THR A 40 2.38 12.51 10.59
CA THR A 40 3.34 12.97 11.61
C THR A 40 4.77 12.59 11.23
N GLY A 41 4.96 11.51 10.47
CA GLY A 41 6.25 11.04 9.98
C GLY A 41 7.17 10.50 11.08
N LYS A 42 8.48 10.56 10.82
CA LYS A 42 9.54 9.96 11.65
C LYS A 42 9.61 10.46 13.10
N LYS A 43 9.02 11.60 13.43
CA LYS A 43 8.93 12.09 14.81
C LYS A 43 8.21 11.09 15.71
N GLY A 44 7.28 10.34 15.14
CA GLY A 44 6.41 9.38 15.82
C GLY A 44 5.28 10.06 16.59
N VAL A 45 4.26 9.28 16.88
CA VAL A 45 3.05 9.68 17.60
C VAL A 45 2.97 8.91 18.91
N THR A 46 2.72 9.59 20.01
CA THR A 46 2.47 8.91 21.30
C THR A 46 1.02 8.47 21.44
N PHE A 47 0.76 7.58 22.40
CA PHE A 47 -0.60 7.17 22.75
C PHE A 47 -1.47 8.37 23.13
N GLU A 48 -0.93 9.28 23.96
CA GLU A 48 -1.61 10.48 24.43
C GLU A 48 -1.94 11.44 23.27
N ASP A 49 -1.03 11.58 22.29
CA ASP A 49 -1.28 12.38 21.09
C ASP A 49 -2.49 11.84 20.31
N MET A 50 -2.60 10.52 20.16
CA MET A 50 -3.73 9.90 19.47
C MET A 50 -5.05 10.11 20.22
N VAL A 51 -5.07 9.90 21.54
CA VAL A 51 -6.25 10.14 22.37
C VAL A 51 -6.73 11.59 22.25
N THR A 52 -5.79 12.54 22.33
CA THR A 52 -6.11 13.97 22.30
C THR A 52 -6.58 14.43 20.92
N ASN A 53 -5.89 14.04 19.86
CA ASN A 53 -6.11 14.61 18.52
C ASN A 53 -7.20 13.88 17.73
N LEU A 54 -7.49 12.61 18.04
CA LEU A 54 -8.51 11.82 17.33
C LEU A 54 -9.85 11.75 18.07
N SER A 55 -9.95 12.42 19.23
CA SER A 55 -11.17 12.48 20.04
C SER A 55 -11.79 11.10 20.34
N ALA A 56 -10.94 10.09 20.53
CA ALA A 56 -11.35 8.73 20.84
C ALA A 56 -10.96 8.34 22.26
N SER A 57 -11.72 7.42 22.87
CA SER A 57 -11.44 6.96 24.23
C SER A 57 -10.10 6.21 24.29
N LYS A 58 -9.46 6.21 25.47
CA LYS A 58 -8.22 5.47 25.70
C LYS A 58 -8.36 3.99 25.38
N SER A 59 -9.49 3.37 25.73
CA SER A 59 -9.74 1.96 25.41
C SER A 59 -9.84 1.71 23.90
N THR A 60 -10.55 2.59 23.17
CA THR A 60 -10.68 2.52 21.72
C THR A 60 -9.31 2.66 21.04
N ILE A 61 -8.52 3.66 21.43
CA ILE A 61 -7.16 3.85 20.91
C ILE A 61 -6.29 2.62 21.21
N SER A 62 -6.33 2.08 22.45
CA SER A 62 -5.54 0.91 22.82
C SER A 62 -5.88 -0.31 21.97
N THR A 63 -7.17 -0.61 21.77
CA THR A 63 -7.63 -1.74 20.96
C THR A 63 -7.13 -1.64 19.52
N HIS A 64 -7.36 -0.49 18.88
CA HIS A 64 -6.96 -0.31 17.47
C HIS A 64 -5.46 -0.17 17.29
N LEU A 65 -4.74 0.36 18.29
CA LEU A 65 -3.27 0.44 18.26
C LEU A 65 -2.65 -0.96 18.27
N ASN A 66 -3.13 -1.86 19.14
CA ASN A 66 -2.68 -3.25 19.16
C ASN A 66 -3.00 -3.95 17.83
N HIS A 67 -4.19 -3.76 17.29
CA HIS A 67 -4.56 -4.30 15.99
C HIS A 67 -3.62 -3.83 14.85
N LEU A 68 -3.27 -2.54 14.80
CA LEU A 68 -2.31 -2.02 13.82
C LEU A 68 -0.89 -2.59 14.00
N LEU A 69 -0.47 -2.85 15.25
CA LEU A 69 0.80 -3.52 15.56
C LEU A 69 0.76 -4.99 15.12
N ASP A 70 -0.31 -5.73 15.41
CA ASP A 70 -0.50 -7.14 15.01
C ASP A 70 -0.50 -7.29 13.48
N LEU A 71 -1.12 -6.36 12.77
CA LEU A 71 -1.07 -6.27 11.31
C LEU A 71 0.29 -5.80 10.77
N LYS A 72 1.25 -5.51 11.64
CA LYS A 72 2.59 -4.98 11.29
C LYS A 72 2.56 -3.71 10.44
N LYS A 73 1.46 -2.94 10.48
CA LYS A 73 1.35 -1.66 9.76
C LYS A 73 2.16 -0.55 10.39
N ILE A 74 2.34 -0.63 11.70
CA ILE A 74 3.11 0.31 12.50
C ILE A 74 4.10 -0.43 13.39
N VAL A 75 5.14 0.28 13.79
CA VAL A 75 6.11 -0.12 14.81
C VAL A 75 6.29 1.02 15.81
N TYR A 76 7.00 0.80 16.88
CA TYR A 76 7.32 1.86 17.83
C TYR A 76 8.80 1.84 18.20
N PHE A 77 9.27 3.01 18.65
CA PHE A 77 10.56 3.19 19.29
C PHE A 77 10.39 3.97 20.59
N THR A 78 11.44 3.95 21.41
CA THR A 78 11.53 4.73 22.64
C THR A 78 12.69 5.73 22.53
N LYS A 79 12.63 6.81 23.28
CA LYS A 79 13.72 7.81 23.38
C LYS A 79 14.41 7.67 24.71
N THR A 80 15.74 7.84 24.74
CA THR A 80 16.51 7.86 25.97
C THR A 80 15.98 8.93 26.93
N GLY A 81 15.69 8.52 28.17
CA GLY A 81 15.13 9.42 29.19
C GLY A 81 13.62 9.66 29.08
N ASP A 82 12.93 9.04 28.11
CA ASP A 82 11.47 9.09 27.97
C ASP A 82 10.87 7.68 28.01
N ARG A 83 9.83 7.50 28.83
CA ARG A 83 9.11 6.21 28.95
C ARG A 83 8.04 5.99 27.90
N LYS A 84 7.78 6.97 27.03
CA LYS A 84 6.74 6.90 26.01
C LYS A 84 7.19 6.05 24.83
N LYS A 85 6.21 5.37 24.23
CA LYS A 85 6.36 4.74 22.91
C LYS A 85 5.96 5.75 21.84
N TYR A 86 6.77 5.82 20.78
CA TYR A 86 6.56 6.67 19.62
C TYR A 86 6.26 5.78 18.42
N PHE A 87 5.01 5.79 17.96
CA PHE A 87 4.53 4.93 16.87
C PHE A 87 4.80 5.59 15.52
N VAL A 88 5.31 4.81 14.60
CA VAL A 88 5.64 5.19 13.22
C VAL A 88 5.18 4.10 12.25
N ILE A 89 5.10 4.43 10.97
CA ILE A 89 4.80 3.45 9.92
C ILE A 89 5.90 2.40 9.86
N ASN A 90 5.49 1.15 9.70
CA ASN A 90 6.40 0.06 9.42
C ASN A 90 6.80 0.08 7.94
N LYS A 91 8.04 0.45 7.65
CA LYS A 91 8.56 0.50 6.28
C LYS A 91 8.62 -0.87 5.62
N ASP A 92 8.87 -1.93 6.40
CA ASP A 92 8.93 -3.30 5.88
C ASP A 92 7.58 -3.75 5.32
N ALA A 93 6.46 -3.30 5.92
CA ALA A 93 5.13 -3.60 5.40
C ALA A 93 4.89 -3.00 4.01
N ILE A 94 5.44 -1.81 3.74
CA ILE A 94 5.35 -1.18 2.42
C ILE A 94 6.13 -2.00 1.39
N ILE A 95 7.35 -2.43 1.75
CA ILE A 95 8.20 -3.27 0.88
C ILE A 95 7.54 -4.62 0.63
N GLN A 96 6.95 -5.25 1.65
CA GLN A 96 6.21 -6.50 1.51
C GLN A 96 5.00 -6.36 0.57
N ASN A 97 4.25 -5.26 0.65
CA ASN A 97 3.14 -5.00 -0.25
C ASN A 97 3.61 -4.81 -1.71
N ILE A 98 4.72 -4.13 -1.91
CA ILE A 98 5.33 -3.99 -3.25
C ILE A 98 5.78 -5.35 -3.79
N ASN A 99 6.46 -6.17 -2.97
CA ASN A 99 6.90 -7.51 -3.38
C ASN A 99 5.71 -8.39 -3.77
N LYS A 100 4.63 -8.37 -2.97
CA LYS A 100 3.39 -9.10 -3.27
C LYS A 100 2.81 -8.68 -4.62
N MET A 101 2.72 -7.38 -4.87
CA MET A 101 2.20 -6.84 -6.14
C MET A 101 3.05 -7.28 -7.34
N ILE A 102 4.39 -7.28 -7.21
CA ILE A 102 5.30 -7.78 -8.26
C ILE A 102 5.04 -9.26 -8.53
N THR A 103 4.88 -10.08 -7.48
CA THR A 103 4.60 -11.52 -7.63
C THR A 103 3.26 -11.75 -8.34
N GLU A 104 2.19 -11.07 -7.92
CA GLU A 104 0.85 -11.17 -8.54
C GLU A 104 0.90 -10.78 -10.02
N TRP A 105 1.63 -9.72 -10.38
CA TRP A 105 1.81 -9.32 -11.77
C TRP A 105 2.61 -10.32 -12.59
N GLN A 106 3.63 -10.96 -12.01
CA GLN A 106 4.38 -12.02 -12.69
C GLN A 106 3.51 -13.25 -12.98
N GLU A 107 2.69 -13.68 -12.00
CA GLU A 107 1.73 -14.78 -12.20
C GLU A 107 0.72 -14.46 -13.30
N GLU A 108 0.19 -13.26 -13.33
CA GLU A 108 -0.75 -12.80 -14.34
C GLU A 108 -0.10 -12.72 -15.73
N ARG A 109 1.15 -12.25 -15.81
CA ARG A 109 1.95 -12.23 -17.03
C ARG A 109 2.14 -13.65 -17.63
N GLU A 110 2.54 -14.61 -16.81
CA GLU A 110 2.72 -16.01 -17.26
C GLU A 110 1.41 -16.60 -17.78
N LEU A 111 0.29 -16.33 -17.10
CA LEU A 111 -1.02 -16.76 -17.55
C LEU A 111 -1.38 -16.16 -18.93
N HIS A 112 -1.10 -14.88 -19.14
CA HIS A 112 -1.32 -14.23 -20.44
C HIS A 112 -0.45 -14.82 -21.56
N ILE A 113 0.80 -15.21 -21.26
CA ILE A 113 1.67 -15.92 -22.19
C ILE A 113 1.10 -17.27 -22.57
N GLU A 114 0.66 -18.06 -21.58
CA GLU A 114 0.05 -19.38 -21.83
C GLU A 114 -1.21 -19.27 -22.69
N ILE A 115 -2.11 -18.33 -22.37
CA ILE A 115 -3.33 -18.10 -23.15
C ILE A 115 -3.00 -17.67 -24.59
N LYS A 116 -2.03 -16.78 -24.75
CA LYS A 116 -1.58 -16.31 -26.06
C LYS A 116 -1.07 -17.48 -26.90
N ASN A 117 -0.17 -18.30 -26.37
CA ASN A 117 0.39 -19.46 -27.03
C ASN A 117 -0.70 -20.46 -27.44
N TYR A 118 -1.67 -20.73 -26.57
CA TYR A 118 -2.79 -21.58 -26.89
C TYR A 118 -3.60 -21.03 -28.09
N LYS A 119 -3.94 -19.75 -28.07
CA LYS A 119 -4.67 -19.09 -29.14
C LYS A 119 -3.90 -19.07 -30.46
N GLU A 120 -2.57 -18.89 -30.42
CA GLU A 120 -1.69 -18.98 -31.59
C GLU A 120 -1.77 -20.36 -32.24
N ILE A 121 -1.70 -21.43 -31.44
CA ILE A 121 -1.81 -22.82 -31.94
C ILE A 121 -3.17 -23.04 -32.62
N ILE A 122 -4.26 -22.56 -32.04
CA ILE A 122 -5.59 -22.68 -32.62
C ILE A 122 -5.68 -21.87 -33.92
N ASN A 123 -5.12 -20.67 -33.98
CA ASN A 123 -5.11 -19.86 -35.19
C ASN A 123 -4.35 -20.54 -36.34
N LEU A 124 -3.28 -21.29 -36.05
CA LEU A 124 -2.56 -22.08 -37.06
C LEU A 124 -3.40 -23.23 -37.65
N GLN A 125 -4.38 -23.76 -36.89
CA GLN A 125 -5.29 -24.80 -37.36
C GLN A 125 -6.45 -24.24 -38.19
N LYS A 126 -6.77 -22.95 -38.09
CA LYS A 126 -7.86 -22.25 -38.79
C LYS A 126 -7.35 -21.47 -40.01
N ILE A 127 -6.54 -22.14 -40.86
CA ILE A 127 -5.82 -21.48 -41.95
C ILE A 127 -6.76 -20.82 -42.96
N ASP A 128 -7.95 -21.38 -43.17
CA ASP A 128 -8.88 -20.99 -44.25
C ASP A 128 -10.00 -20.04 -43.76
N ASN A 129 -10.04 -19.65 -42.50
CA ASN A 129 -11.09 -18.78 -41.95
C ASN A 129 -10.53 -17.68 -41.05
N GLU A 130 -10.16 -16.55 -41.66
CA GLU A 130 -9.61 -15.38 -40.95
C GLU A 130 -10.59 -14.78 -39.90
N GLU A 131 -11.91 -14.86 -40.15
CA GLU A 131 -12.93 -14.30 -39.26
C GLU A 131 -13.05 -15.07 -37.93
N GLU A 132 -12.61 -16.33 -37.89
CA GLU A 132 -12.62 -17.16 -36.69
C GLU A 132 -11.30 -17.15 -35.89
N LYS A 133 -10.28 -16.45 -36.38
CA LYS A 133 -9.01 -16.33 -35.66
C LYS A 133 -9.14 -15.44 -34.44
N PHE A 134 -8.45 -15.84 -33.38
CA PHE A 134 -8.33 -15.01 -32.17
C PHE A 134 -7.44 -13.80 -32.45
N ASP A 135 -7.86 -12.62 -31.98
CA ASP A 135 -6.96 -11.48 -31.85
C ASP A 135 -6.02 -11.69 -30.66
N LEU A 136 -4.72 -11.55 -30.90
CA LEU A 136 -3.67 -11.74 -29.91
C LEU A 136 -3.11 -10.41 -29.39
N ASN A 137 -3.51 -9.28 -29.95
CA ASN A 137 -2.96 -7.98 -29.64
C ASN A 137 -3.13 -7.63 -28.17
N PHE A 138 -4.34 -7.88 -27.63
CA PHE A 138 -4.62 -7.62 -26.21
C PHE A 138 -3.62 -8.30 -25.28
N HIS A 139 -3.32 -9.61 -25.51
CA HIS A 139 -2.36 -10.33 -24.67
C HIS A 139 -0.95 -9.79 -24.81
N SER A 140 -0.53 -9.41 -26.03
CA SER A 140 0.78 -8.81 -26.29
C SER A 140 0.93 -7.47 -25.59
N ASP A 141 -0.06 -6.60 -25.74
CA ASP A 141 -0.07 -5.27 -25.13
C ASP A 141 -0.13 -5.33 -23.59
N PHE A 142 -0.88 -6.29 -23.07
CA PHE A 142 -0.99 -6.50 -21.61
C PHE A 142 0.32 -7.02 -21.01
N ILE A 143 1.00 -7.97 -21.67
CA ILE A 143 2.32 -8.46 -21.24
C ILE A 143 3.33 -7.30 -21.22
N ASN A 144 3.37 -6.49 -22.27
CA ASN A 144 4.26 -5.32 -22.34
C ASN A 144 3.95 -4.31 -21.21
N PHE A 145 2.66 -4.05 -20.97
CA PHE A 145 2.24 -3.19 -19.85
C PHE A 145 2.73 -3.72 -18.49
N ILE A 146 2.57 -5.03 -18.22
CA ILE A 146 3.05 -5.63 -16.98
C ILE A 146 4.57 -5.51 -16.85
N ASP A 147 5.32 -5.73 -17.93
CA ASP A 147 6.78 -5.62 -17.94
C ASP A 147 7.25 -4.20 -17.59
N GLU A 148 6.64 -3.18 -18.19
CA GLU A 148 6.94 -1.77 -17.92
C GLU A 148 6.54 -1.36 -16.49
N ALA A 149 5.35 -1.78 -16.05
CA ALA A 149 4.85 -1.50 -14.71
C ALA A 149 5.72 -2.16 -13.63
N SER A 150 6.11 -3.41 -13.84
CA SER A 150 7.01 -4.15 -12.95
C SER A 150 8.38 -3.49 -12.84
N ALA A 151 8.97 -3.07 -13.95
CA ALA A 151 10.23 -2.33 -13.95
C ALA A 151 10.12 -0.99 -13.19
N SER A 152 8.98 -0.31 -13.29
CA SER A 152 8.73 0.96 -12.60
C SER A 152 8.57 0.78 -11.10
N ILE A 153 7.81 -0.23 -10.65
CA ILE A 153 7.61 -0.50 -9.23
C ILE A 153 8.88 -1.04 -8.56
N GLU A 154 9.72 -1.80 -9.28
CA GLU A 154 11.02 -2.23 -8.78
C GLU A 154 11.99 -1.07 -8.54
N LYS A 155 12.00 -0.07 -9.44
CA LYS A 155 12.75 1.18 -9.22
C LYS A 155 12.29 1.90 -7.95
N LEU A 156 10.97 1.95 -7.70
CA LEU A 156 10.42 2.52 -6.46
C LEU A 156 10.88 1.71 -5.25
N ARG A 157 10.77 0.38 -5.29
CA ARG A 157 11.24 -0.53 -4.23
C ARG A 157 12.71 -0.27 -3.89
N THR A 158 13.58 -0.20 -4.90
CA THR A 158 15.01 0.07 -4.72
C THR A 158 15.26 1.43 -4.06
N LYS A 159 14.49 2.47 -4.42
CA LYS A 159 14.59 3.78 -3.77
C LYS A 159 14.16 3.73 -2.30
N ILE A 160 13.10 2.99 -1.96
CA ILE A 160 12.62 2.85 -0.58
C ILE A 160 13.62 2.06 0.27
N THR A 161 14.26 1.03 -0.28
CA THR A 161 15.25 0.20 0.43
C THR A 161 16.61 0.87 0.54
N GLY A 162 17.04 1.62 -0.47
CA GLY A 162 18.39 2.20 -0.55
C GLY A 162 18.55 3.58 0.09
N ASN A 163 17.46 4.32 0.26
CA ASN A 163 17.46 5.62 0.93
C ASN A 163 16.75 5.52 2.27
N HIS A 164 17.21 6.30 3.25
CA HIS A 164 16.42 6.63 4.43
C HIS A 164 15.20 7.47 3.97
N PHE A 165 14.23 6.79 3.36
CA PHE A 165 12.99 7.42 2.95
C PHE A 165 12.28 7.91 4.21
N ASP A 166 12.13 9.22 4.35
CA ASP A 166 11.33 9.86 5.39
C ASP A 166 9.85 9.77 4.97
N LEU A 167 9.15 8.75 5.48
CA LEU A 167 7.68 8.64 5.42
C LEU A 167 7.07 9.36 6.61
#